data_9a3a114a8bae0213b899ff702d84b2cf
#
_entry.id   9a3a114a8bae0213b899ff702d84b2cf
#
_cell.length_a   1.000
_cell.length_b   1.000
_cell.length_c   1.000
_cell.angle_alpha   90.00
_cell.angle_beta   90.00
_cell.angle_gamma   90.00
#
_symmetry.space_group_name_H-M   'P 1'
#
loop_
_entity.id
_entity.type
_entity.pdbx_description
1 polymer ?
#
loop_
_entity_poly.entity_id
_entity_poly.type
_entity_poly.pdbx_seq_one_letter_code
_entity_poly.pdbx_strand_id
1 'polypeptide(L)'
;MQPLSAGITKAGTGIDGISWNILGQTYVPKQVCESSFAWHATFPPGTFVPPHIHPTQDEFIYMLEGRLDLLLDGHDFIATSGDLIRLPMNLAHGIFNKTEQTVKCFFWVTPTRKLYDLFWAIHSMKEQTPPEVVALSAKYEVMFLPPPPES
;
A
#
# COMPACT_ATOMS: atom_id res chain seq x y z
N MET A 1 14.43 14.25 5.42
CA MET A 1 14.36 12.82 5.73
C MET A 1 15.76 12.29 5.99
N GLN A 2 15.91 11.45 6.98
CA GLN A 2 17.21 10.92 7.35
C GLN A 2 17.78 9.96 6.29
N PRO A 3 19.10 9.95 6.10
CA PRO A 3 19.73 8.96 5.23
C PRO A 3 19.47 7.53 5.76
N LEU A 4 19.53 6.55 4.87
CA LEU A 4 19.43 5.16 5.27
C LEU A 4 20.61 4.79 6.17
N SER A 5 20.33 4.16 7.30
CA SER A 5 21.35 3.64 8.21
C SER A 5 21.35 2.12 8.21
N ALA A 6 22.51 1.53 8.47
CA ALA A 6 22.62 0.08 8.57
C ALA A 6 21.96 -0.41 9.85
N GLY A 7 21.30 -1.57 9.78
CA GLY A 7 20.65 -2.17 10.93
C GLY A 7 19.61 -3.20 10.54
N ILE A 8 18.90 -3.70 11.55
CA ILE A 8 17.86 -4.71 11.37
C ILE A 8 16.59 -4.20 12.04
N THR A 9 15.51 -4.09 11.27
CA THR A 9 14.17 -3.89 11.83
C THR A 9 13.57 -5.26 12.07
N LYS A 10 13.41 -5.64 13.34
CA LYS A 10 13.05 -7.01 13.73
C LYS A 10 11.67 -7.42 13.24
N ALA A 11 11.46 -8.72 13.09
CA ALA A 11 10.16 -9.28 12.73
C ALA A 11 9.07 -8.80 13.70
N GLY A 12 7.90 -8.48 13.17
CA GLY A 12 6.76 -8.03 13.96
C GLY A 12 6.86 -6.62 14.51
N THR A 13 7.94 -5.89 14.22
CA THR A 13 8.13 -4.51 14.69
C THR A 13 8.27 -3.55 13.52
N GLY A 14 7.87 -2.30 13.74
CA GLY A 14 8.12 -1.20 12.82
C GLY A 14 9.21 -0.28 13.32
N ILE A 15 9.72 0.59 12.44
CA ILE A 15 10.61 1.68 12.86
C ILE A 15 9.89 2.52 13.91
N ASP A 16 10.61 2.89 14.96
CA ASP A 16 10.06 3.69 16.08
C ASP A 16 8.77 3.13 16.70
N GLY A 17 8.54 1.83 16.59
CA GLY A 17 7.33 1.19 17.11
C GLY A 17 6.06 1.50 16.34
N ILE A 18 6.17 2.03 15.11
CA ILE A 18 5.03 2.48 14.31
C ILE A 18 4.22 1.31 13.75
N SER A 19 2.90 1.42 13.81
CA SER A 19 1.94 0.54 13.15
C SER A 19 0.74 1.38 12.74
N TRP A 20 0.35 1.31 11.46
CA TRP A 20 -0.75 2.12 10.92
C TRP A 20 -1.97 1.27 10.57
N ASN A 21 -3.15 1.84 10.82
CA ASN A 21 -4.42 1.34 10.27
C ASN A 21 -4.72 2.09 8.97
N ILE A 22 -4.69 1.37 7.86
CA ILE A 22 -4.93 1.94 6.53
C ILE A 22 -6.07 1.16 5.87
N LEU A 23 -7.26 1.75 5.79
CA LEU A 23 -8.43 1.14 5.14
C LEU A 23 -8.74 -0.28 5.67
N GLY A 24 -8.56 -0.49 6.97
CA GLY A 24 -8.77 -1.79 7.61
C GLY A 24 -7.58 -2.74 7.54
N GLN A 25 -6.51 -2.37 6.85
CA GLN A 25 -5.27 -3.12 6.77
C GLN A 25 -4.29 -2.60 7.82
N THR A 26 -3.34 -3.43 8.21
CA THR A 26 -2.25 -3.02 9.11
C THR A 26 -0.95 -2.88 8.31
N TYR A 27 -0.38 -1.69 8.29
CA TYR A 27 0.89 -1.40 7.64
C TYR A 27 1.93 -1.08 8.70
N VAL A 28 3.06 -1.80 8.65
CA VAL A 28 4.16 -1.64 9.60
C VAL A 28 5.42 -1.20 8.83
N PRO A 29 5.84 0.07 8.97
CA PRO A 29 7.00 0.56 8.20
C PRO A 29 8.27 -0.12 8.68
N LYS A 30 9.07 -0.61 7.73
CA LYS A 30 10.31 -1.34 8.02
C LYS A 30 11.55 -0.51 7.74
N GLN A 31 11.51 0.42 6.81
CA GLN A 31 12.57 1.40 6.56
C GLN A 31 11.99 2.56 5.76
N VAL A 32 12.60 3.73 5.91
CA VAL A 32 12.28 4.92 5.12
C VAL A 32 13.52 5.79 4.96
N CYS A 33 13.77 6.20 3.72
CA CYS A 33 14.73 7.23 3.38
C CYS A 33 14.20 7.92 2.11
N GLU A 34 14.91 8.89 1.59
CA GLU A 34 14.44 9.65 0.42
C GLU A 34 14.25 8.77 -0.82
N SER A 35 15.14 7.81 -1.04
CA SER A 35 15.12 6.98 -2.26
C SER A 35 14.16 5.80 -2.21
N SER A 36 13.75 5.34 -1.03
CA SER A 36 12.84 4.20 -0.89
C SER A 36 12.15 4.16 0.46
N PHE A 37 10.97 3.55 0.44
CA PHE A 37 10.15 3.35 1.63
C PHE A 37 9.54 1.95 1.53
N ALA A 38 9.64 1.15 2.59
CA ALA A 38 9.16 -0.23 2.61
C ALA A 38 8.35 -0.52 3.87
N TRP A 39 7.29 -1.31 3.71
CA TRP A 39 6.42 -1.68 4.83
C TRP A 39 5.89 -3.10 4.67
N HIS A 40 5.64 -3.74 5.81
CA HIS A 40 4.91 -5.00 5.88
C HIS A 40 3.41 -4.71 5.94
N ALA A 41 2.62 -5.42 5.17
CA ALA A 41 1.17 -5.24 5.13
C ALA A 41 0.43 -6.52 5.49
N THR A 42 -0.62 -6.38 6.30
CA THR A 42 -1.55 -7.44 6.64
C THR A 42 -2.92 -7.02 6.15
N PHE A 43 -3.51 -7.84 5.27
CA PHE A 43 -4.83 -7.63 4.69
C PHE A 43 -5.81 -8.62 5.29
N PRO A 44 -6.66 -8.20 6.24
CA PRO A 44 -7.77 -9.06 6.69
C PRO A 44 -8.70 -9.43 5.54
N PRO A 45 -9.49 -10.53 5.69
CA PRO A 45 -10.47 -10.91 4.66
C PRO A 45 -11.39 -9.76 4.27
N GLY A 46 -11.61 -9.60 2.96
CA GLY A 46 -12.51 -8.60 2.40
C GLY A 46 -11.95 -7.18 2.33
N THR A 47 -10.75 -6.93 2.82
CA THR A 47 -10.14 -5.60 2.71
C THR A 47 -9.51 -5.39 1.34
N PHE A 48 -9.44 -4.14 0.92
CA PHE A 48 -8.95 -3.80 -0.41
C PHE A 48 -8.49 -2.35 -0.47
N VAL A 49 -7.66 -2.07 -1.47
CA VAL A 49 -7.30 -0.71 -1.86
C VAL A 49 -7.91 -0.49 -3.26
N PRO A 50 -8.84 0.45 -3.41
CA PRO A 50 -9.46 0.71 -4.71
C PRO A 50 -8.43 1.11 -5.78
N PRO A 51 -8.75 0.99 -7.06
CA PRO A 51 -7.84 1.39 -8.13
C PRO A 51 -7.35 2.83 -7.98
N HIS A 52 -6.04 3.00 -8.09
CA HIS A 52 -5.36 4.28 -7.95
C HIS A 52 -4.07 4.30 -8.77
N ILE A 53 -3.49 5.48 -8.92
CA ILE A 53 -2.27 5.71 -9.66
C ILE A 53 -1.25 6.41 -8.75
N HIS A 54 0.01 5.96 -8.81
CA HIS A 54 1.14 6.67 -8.25
C HIS A 54 1.89 7.36 -9.40
N PRO A 55 1.68 8.66 -9.64
CA PRO A 55 2.29 9.32 -10.80
C PRO A 55 3.79 9.52 -10.69
N THR A 56 4.37 9.44 -9.49
CA THR A 56 5.78 9.77 -9.25
C THR A 56 6.58 8.64 -8.60
N GLN A 57 6.00 7.44 -8.48
CA GLN A 57 6.64 6.30 -7.79
C GLN A 57 6.43 5.00 -8.55
N ASP A 58 7.47 4.16 -8.56
CA ASP A 58 7.29 2.74 -8.86
C ASP A 58 6.97 2.02 -7.54
N GLU A 59 6.09 1.03 -7.58
CA GLU A 59 5.70 0.26 -6.42
C GLU A 59 5.87 -1.22 -6.67
N PHE A 60 6.24 -1.96 -5.63
CA PHE A 60 6.45 -3.40 -5.69
C PHE A 60 5.80 -4.07 -4.50
N ILE A 61 5.22 -5.26 -4.74
CA ILE A 61 4.63 -6.05 -3.67
C ILE A 61 5.18 -7.47 -3.77
N TYR A 62 5.82 -7.94 -2.71
CA TYR A 62 6.26 -9.33 -2.60
C TYR A 62 5.29 -10.09 -1.71
N MET A 63 4.71 -11.17 -2.25
CA MET A 63 3.72 -11.97 -1.53
C MET A 63 4.39 -12.90 -0.54
N LEU A 64 4.00 -12.79 0.73
CA LEU A 64 4.52 -13.66 1.80
C LEU A 64 3.57 -14.81 2.08
N GLU A 65 2.27 -14.54 2.20
CA GLU A 65 1.28 -15.52 2.63
C GLU A 65 -0.08 -15.17 2.05
N GLY A 66 -0.76 -16.17 1.50
CA GLY A 66 -2.11 -15.99 0.98
C GLY A 66 -2.18 -15.58 -0.49
N ARG A 67 -3.33 -15.06 -0.90
CA ARG A 67 -3.64 -14.69 -2.28
C ARG A 67 -4.22 -13.28 -2.34
N LEU A 68 -3.71 -12.48 -3.26
CA LEU A 68 -4.32 -11.21 -3.64
C LEU A 68 -4.85 -11.29 -5.07
N ASP A 69 -5.99 -10.69 -5.29
CA ASP A 69 -6.51 -10.39 -6.61
C ASP A 69 -6.14 -8.95 -6.95
N LEU A 70 -5.63 -8.74 -8.15
CA LEU A 70 -5.12 -7.44 -8.58
C LEU A 70 -5.84 -7.00 -9.85
N LEU A 71 -6.14 -5.72 -9.90
CA LEU A 71 -6.64 -5.08 -11.10
C LEU A 71 -5.51 -4.18 -11.60
N LEU A 72 -4.85 -4.57 -12.70
CA LEU A 72 -3.74 -3.83 -13.30
C LEU A 72 -4.16 -3.31 -14.66
N ASP A 73 -4.28 -1.99 -14.78
CA ASP A 73 -4.73 -1.32 -16.01
C ASP A 73 -6.01 -1.96 -16.58
N GLY A 74 -6.97 -2.25 -15.69
CA GLY A 74 -8.26 -2.85 -16.07
C GLY A 74 -8.26 -4.36 -16.29
N HIS A 75 -7.12 -5.04 -16.09
CA HIS A 75 -7.00 -6.50 -16.26
C HIS A 75 -6.82 -7.21 -14.93
N ASP A 76 -7.48 -8.36 -14.76
CA ASP A 76 -7.42 -9.15 -13.54
C ASP A 76 -6.18 -10.04 -13.51
N PHE A 77 -5.52 -10.08 -12.35
CA PHE A 77 -4.38 -10.95 -12.07
C PHE A 77 -4.52 -11.55 -10.67
N ILE A 78 -3.86 -12.66 -10.44
CA ILE A 78 -3.81 -13.33 -9.14
C ILE A 78 -2.34 -13.48 -8.75
N ALA A 79 -2.02 -13.13 -7.49
CA ALA A 79 -0.70 -13.34 -6.93
C ALA A 79 -0.79 -14.20 -5.67
N THR A 80 0.16 -15.12 -5.51
CA THR A 80 0.27 -16.02 -4.35
C THR A 80 1.68 -15.98 -3.77
N SER A 81 1.91 -16.68 -2.67
CA SER A 81 3.20 -16.67 -1.94
C SER A 81 4.41 -16.83 -2.87
N GLY A 82 5.37 -15.93 -2.74
CA GLY A 82 6.59 -15.92 -3.53
C GLY A 82 6.49 -15.12 -4.84
N ASP A 83 5.32 -14.66 -5.21
CA ASP A 83 5.16 -13.81 -6.40
C ASP A 83 5.57 -12.38 -6.13
N LEU A 84 6.17 -11.74 -7.13
CA LEU A 84 6.49 -10.32 -7.13
C LEU A 84 5.54 -9.57 -8.06
N ILE A 85 4.80 -8.63 -7.50
CA ILE A 85 3.92 -7.72 -8.25
C ILE A 85 4.70 -6.44 -8.53
N ARG A 86 4.76 -6.05 -9.81
CA ARG A 86 5.45 -4.83 -10.26
C ARG A 86 4.42 -3.82 -10.73
N LEU A 87 4.46 -2.64 -10.14
CA LEU A 87 3.50 -1.56 -10.39
C LEU A 87 4.25 -0.30 -10.82
N PRO A 88 4.55 -0.15 -12.12
CA PRO A 88 5.29 1.03 -12.58
C PRO A 88 4.47 2.31 -12.41
N MET A 89 5.17 3.44 -12.39
CA MET A 89 4.51 4.77 -12.34
C MET A 89 3.38 4.87 -13.35
N ASN A 90 2.32 5.56 -12.96
CA ASN A 90 1.13 5.84 -13.79
C ASN A 90 0.29 4.62 -14.14
N LEU A 91 0.65 3.42 -13.70
CA LEU A 91 -0.20 2.24 -13.89
C LEU A 91 -1.34 2.25 -12.88
N ALA A 92 -2.58 2.23 -13.37
CA ALA A 92 -3.74 2.11 -12.49
C ALA A 92 -3.78 0.71 -11.86
N HIS A 93 -3.83 0.61 -10.53
CA HIS A 93 -3.89 -0.67 -9.85
C HIS A 93 -4.82 -0.66 -8.65
N GLY A 94 -5.54 -1.76 -8.47
CA GLY A 94 -6.35 -2.06 -7.30
C GLY A 94 -5.87 -3.36 -6.67
N ILE A 95 -6.01 -3.49 -5.36
CA ILE A 95 -5.48 -4.60 -4.57
C ILE A 95 -6.61 -5.13 -3.69
N PHE A 96 -6.94 -6.42 -3.82
CA PHE A 96 -8.12 -6.98 -3.16
C PHE A 96 -7.78 -8.31 -2.48
N ASN A 97 -8.13 -8.43 -1.20
CA ASN A 97 -8.19 -9.73 -0.55
C ASN A 97 -9.64 -10.24 -0.62
N LYS A 98 -9.94 -11.06 -1.61
CA LYS A 98 -11.26 -11.67 -1.83
C LYS A 98 -11.40 -13.00 -1.13
N THR A 99 -10.42 -13.42 -0.33
CA THR A 99 -10.42 -14.71 0.37
C THR A 99 -10.95 -14.56 1.79
N GLU A 100 -11.16 -15.70 2.46
CA GLU A 100 -11.53 -15.75 3.86
C GLU A 100 -10.31 -15.86 4.79
N GLN A 101 -9.10 -15.72 4.23
CA GLN A 101 -7.85 -15.82 4.96
C GLN A 101 -7.17 -14.45 5.05
N THR A 102 -6.36 -14.26 6.08
CA THR A 102 -5.49 -13.11 6.18
C THR A 102 -4.34 -13.24 5.19
N VAL A 103 -4.05 -12.16 4.47
CA VAL A 103 -2.95 -12.10 3.49
C VAL A 103 -1.83 -11.23 4.06
N LYS A 104 -0.59 -11.68 3.90
CA LYS A 104 0.61 -10.93 4.29
C LYS A 104 1.49 -10.70 3.09
N CYS A 105 1.99 -9.48 2.96
CA CYS A 105 2.85 -9.09 1.85
C CYS A 105 3.78 -7.95 2.26
N PHE A 106 4.78 -7.71 1.44
CA PHE A 106 5.79 -6.70 1.69
C PHE A 106 5.81 -5.73 0.52
N PHE A 107 5.64 -4.46 0.83
CA PHE A 107 5.57 -3.37 -0.15
C PHE A 107 6.82 -2.51 -0.10
N TRP A 108 7.23 -1.97 -1.25
CA TRP A 108 8.14 -0.83 -1.27
C TRP A 108 7.87 0.06 -2.47
N VAL A 109 8.21 1.33 -2.32
CA VAL A 109 8.11 2.35 -3.37
C VAL A 109 9.46 3.02 -3.58
N THR A 110 9.71 3.48 -4.79
CA THR A 110 10.89 4.24 -5.17
C THR A 110 10.51 5.36 -6.15
N PRO A 111 10.87 6.62 -5.88
CA PRO A 111 11.33 7.19 -4.61
C PRO A 111 10.20 7.28 -3.58
N THR A 112 10.53 7.64 -2.37
CA THR A 112 9.57 7.71 -1.26
C THR A 112 8.50 8.77 -1.43
N ARG A 113 8.86 9.91 -1.95
CA ARG A 113 7.95 11.08 -2.09
C ARG A 113 7.18 11.33 -0.80
N LYS A 114 5.86 11.44 -0.89
CA LYS A 114 4.99 11.80 0.24
C LYS A 114 4.21 10.62 0.83
N LEU A 115 4.50 9.38 0.39
CA LEU A 115 3.68 8.23 0.79
C LEU A 115 3.78 7.91 2.28
N TYR A 116 4.98 8.01 2.86
CA TYR A 116 5.16 7.83 4.29
C TYR A 116 4.29 8.81 5.10
N ASP A 117 4.29 10.07 4.70
CA ASP A 117 3.48 11.09 5.35
C ASP A 117 2.00 10.88 5.11
N LEU A 118 1.62 10.37 3.94
CA LEU A 118 0.23 10.03 3.64
C LEU A 118 -0.30 8.95 4.59
N PHE A 119 0.49 7.91 4.84
CA PHE A 119 0.05 6.83 5.75
C PHE A 119 -0.13 7.34 7.18
N TRP A 120 0.72 8.24 7.66
CA TRP A 120 0.49 8.91 8.93
C TRP A 120 -0.83 9.69 8.92
N ALA A 121 -1.08 10.42 7.85
CA ALA A 121 -2.29 11.24 7.72
C ALA A 121 -3.55 10.38 7.69
N ILE A 122 -3.56 9.28 6.93
CA ILE A 122 -4.70 8.36 6.87
C ILE A 122 -4.93 7.71 8.24
N HIS A 123 -3.84 7.18 8.85
CA HIS A 123 -3.93 6.55 10.17
C HIS A 123 -4.52 7.50 11.23
N SER A 124 -4.22 8.78 11.13
CA SER A 124 -4.66 9.81 12.06
C SER A 124 -6.10 10.27 11.83
N MET A 125 -6.74 9.85 10.75
CA MET A 125 -8.13 10.19 10.47
C MET A 125 -9.04 9.48 11.48
N LYS A 126 -10.00 10.21 12.04
CA LYS A 126 -10.98 9.64 12.95
C LYS A 126 -11.87 8.61 12.25
N GLU A 127 -12.26 8.91 11.01
CA GLU A 127 -12.99 8.01 10.14
C GLU A 127 -12.34 8.04 8.75
N GLN A 128 -12.05 6.86 8.21
CA GLN A 128 -11.43 6.75 6.88
C GLN A 128 -12.52 6.57 5.82
N THR A 129 -13.35 7.59 5.64
CA THR A 129 -14.42 7.56 4.64
C THR A 129 -13.82 7.69 3.24
N PRO A 130 -14.38 7.01 2.22
CA PRO A 130 -13.84 7.07 0.86
C PRO A 130 -13.64 8.49 0.31
N PRO A 131 -14.61 9.42 0.39
CA PRO A 131 -14.36 10.77 -0.13
C PRO A 131 -13.22 11.51 0.57
N GLU A 132 -13.07 11.35 1.87
CA GLU A 132 -12.01 12.01 2.64
C GLU A 132 -10.64 11.40 2.35
N VAL A 133 -10.56 10.07 2.24
CA VAL A 133 -9.31 9.36 1.88
C VAL A 133 -8.87 9.76 0.47
N VAL A 134 -9.79 9.81 -0.48
CA VAL A 134 -9.50 10.22 -1.86
C VAL A 134 -8.97 11.65 -1.92
N ALA A 135 -9.63 12.58 -1.24
CA ALA A 135 -9.23 13.99 -1.22
C ALA A 135 -7.86 14.17 -0.55
N LEU A 136 -7.63 13.50 0.58
CA LEU A 136 -6.36 13.55 1.29
C LEU A 136 -5.23 12.95 0.43
N SER A 137 -5.47 11.79 -0.15
CA SER A 137 -4.46 11.08 -0.96
C SER A 137 -3.99 11.89 -2.16
N ALA A 138 -4.90 12.63 -2.81
CA ALA A 138 -4.55 13.49 -3.94
C ALA A 138 -3.51 14.57 -3.56
N LYS A 139 -3.55 15.06 -2.33
CA LYS A 139 -2.56 16.04 -1.82
C LYS A 139 -1.17 15.42 -1.63
N TYR A 140 -1.09 14.10 -1.57
CA TYR A 140 0.14 13.34 -1.38
C TYR A 140 0.53 12.54 -2.62
N GLU A 141 0.04 12.96 -3.80
CA GLU A 141 0.42 12.37 -5.09
C GLU A 141 -0.05 10.91 -5.26
N VAL A 142 -1.18 10.55 -4.66
CA VAL A 142 -1.85 9.27 -4.89
C VAL A 142 -3.25 9.58 -5.41
N MET A 143 -3.52 9.17 -6.66
CA MET A 143 -4.76 9.52 -7.36
C MET A 143 -5.67 8.31 -7.47
N PHE A 144 -6.74 8.30 -6.68
CA PHE A 144 -7.77 7.28 -6.82
C PHE A 144 -8.60 7.53 -8.07
N LEU A 145 -8.93 6.45 -8.76
CA LEU A 145 -9.80 6.53 -9.93
C LEU A 145 -11.26 6.64 -9.50
N PRO A 146 -12.10 7.33 -10.29
CA PRO A 146 -13.52 7.32 -10.02
C PRO A 146 -14.08 5.89 -10.11
N PRO A 147 -15.12 5.55 -9.32
CA PRO A 147 -15.75 4.24 -9.45
C PRO A 147 -16.30 4.06 -10.86
N PRO A 148 -16.37 2.79 -11.38
CA PRO A 148 -16.94 2.56 -12.70
C PRO A 148 -18.40 3.01 -12.72
N PRO A 149 -18.89 3.50 -13.88
CA PRO A 149 -20.30 3.88 -13.99
C PRO A 149 -21.19 2.68 -13.72
N GLU A 150 -22.30 2.91 -13.02
CA GLU A 150 -23.29 1.87 -12.80
C GLU A 150 -23.93 1.49 -14.14
N SER A 151 -24.02 0.19 -14.38
CA SER A 151 -24.63 -0.35 -15.60
C SER A 151 -26.14 -0.54 -15.43
#